data_32b96eb806977076a1b84bb326252216
#
_entry.id   32b96eb806977076a1b84bb326252216
#
_cell.length_a   1.000
_cell.length_b   1.000
_cell.length_c   1.000
_cell.angle_alpha   90.00
_cell.angle_beta   90.00
_cell.angle_gamma   90.00
#
_symmetry.space_group_name_H-M   'P 1'
#
loop_
_entity.id
_entity.type
_entity.pdbx_description
1 polymer ?
#
loop_
_entity_poly.entity_id
_entity_poly.type
_entity_poly.pdbx_seq_one_letter_code
_entity_poly.pdbx_strand_id
1 'polypeptide(L)'
;MSLKSLLPAAAALAVATVALTGCSQTANVSGGDSSAPAASSAPEASSSPSTDTKTDASSDSGKSDAAGTFTIDESNTHVKIPAGTKTVVINGSNNHIEGEAVSEITVNGSANAIAVKSVQKVSFTGSNNSVQYEEGNAPQTGADSGANNAVTKD
;
A
#
# COMPACT_ATOMS: atom_id res chain seq x y z
N MET A 1 -49.08 -14.23 16.88
CA MET A 1 -49.01 -13.65 18.23
C MET A 1 -47.61 -13.79 18.77
N SER A 2 -46.97 -12.76 18.99
CA SER A 2 -45.99 -12.23 19.94
C SER A 2 -44.95 -11.37 19.27
N LEU A 3 -45.22 -10.08 19.32
CA LEU A 3 -44.20 -9.03 19.29
C LEU A 3 -43.36 -9.10 20.58
N LYS A 4 -42.06 -8.98 20.45
CA LYS A 4 -41.17 -8.44 21.47
C LYS A 4 -40.07 -7.64 20.77
N SER A 5 -40.30 -6.44 20.61
CA SER A 5 -39.81 -5.19 21.16
C SER A 5 -38.58 -5.36 22.07
N LEU A 6 -37.50 -4.63 21.78
CA LEU A 6 -36.68 -3.94 22.77
C LEU A 6 -35.36 -3.48 22.17
N LEU A 7 -35.24 -2.21 22.04
CA LEU A 7 -34.54 -1.16 22.80
C LEU A 7 -33.17 -0.76 22.29
N PRO A 8 -32.97 0.54 22.09
CA PRO A 8 -31.68 1.09 21.66
C PRO A 8 -30.80 1.34 22.88
N ALA A 9 -29.57 0.86 22.83
CA ALA A 9 -28.54 1.27 23.76
C ALA A 9 -27.79 2.47 23.16
N ALA A 10 -28.01 3.62 23.75
CA ALA A 10 -27.20 4.81 23.53
C ALA A 10 -25.82 4.57 24.12
N ALA A 11 -24.79 4.67 23.34
CA ALA A 11 -23.41 4.70 23.79
C ALA A 11 -22.78 6.06 23.52
N ALA A 12 -22.30 6.65 24.60
CA ALA A 12 -21.81 7.99 24.78
C ALA A 12 -20.60 8.34 23.90
N LEU A 13 -20.63 9.55 23.35
CA LEU A 13 -19.45 10.22 22.80
C LEU A 13 -18.45 10.54 23.94
N ALA A 14 -17.25 10.07 23.84
CA ALA A 14 -16.09 10.59 24.56
C ALA A 14 -15.25 11.40 23.57
N VAL A 15 -15.35 12.72 23.65
CA VAL A 15 -14.48 13.66 22.95
C VAL A 15 -13.21 13.79 23.76
N ALA A 16 -12.11 13.23 23.31
CA ALA A 16 -10.77 13.49 23.86
C ALA A 16 -10.11 14.61 23.06
N THR A 17 -10.10 15.81 23.62
CA THR A 17 -9.31 16.95 23.13
C THR A 17 -7.86 16.77 23.55
N VAL A 18 -6.96 16.52 22.60
CA VAL A 18 -5.52 16.56 22.80
C VAL A 18 -5.04 17.98 22.48
N ALA A 19 -4.62 18.69 23.51
CA ALA A 19 -3.95 19.97 23.38
C ALA A 19 -2.49 19.77 22.92
N LEU A 20 -2.15 20.30 21.76
CA LEU A 20 -0.76 20.41 21.31
C LEU A 20 -0.13 21.63 21.99
N THR A 21 0.71 21.39 22.97
CA THR A 21 1.64 22.39 23.50
C THR A 21 2.84 22.51 22.56
N GLY A 22 2.99 23.67 21.96
CA GLY A 22 4.11 23.99 21.08
C GLY A 22 5.43 24.10 21.85
N CYS A 23 6.47 23.51 21.31
CA CYS A 23 7.84 23.83 21.67
C CYS A 23 8.45 24.76 20.63
N SER A 24 8.59 26.02 21.01
CA SER A 24 9.48 26.98 20.34
C SER A 24 10.91 26.65 20.68
N GLN A 25 11.71 26.33 19.71
CA GLN A 25 13.17 26.34 19.87
C GLN A 25 13.73 27.56 19.18
N THR A 26 14.13 28.51 19.99
CA THR A 26 14.96 29.65 19.58
C THR A 26 16.39 29.17 19.38
N ALA A 27 16.83 29.18 18.14
CA ALA A 27 18.23 29.02 17.80
C ALA A 27 18.96 30.31 18.07
N ASN A 28 19.88 30.30 19.02
CA ASN A 28 20.84 31.39 19.27
C ASN A 28 22.06 31.16 18.38
N VAL A 29 22.23 32.06 17.40
CA VAL A 29 23.42 32.11 16.56
C VAL A 29 24.33 33.20 17.12
N SER A 30 25.49 32.85 17.58
CA SER A 30 26.61 33.75 17.83
C SER A 30 27.85 33.24 17.12
N GLY A 31 28.27 33.77 16.11
CA GLY A 31 29.25 34.68 15.68
C GLY A 31 30.68 34.19 15.72
N GLY A 32 31.44 34.37 14.64
CA GLY A 32 32.89 34.23 14.54
C GLY A 32 33.33 33.50 13.28
N ASP A 33 33.52 34.17 12.27
CA ASP A 33 34.63 34.89 11.62
C ASP A 33 35.70 33.98 10.97
N SER A 34 35.89 34.27 9.67
CA SER A 34 37.08 34.17 8.83
C SER A 34 37.66 32.79 8.44
N SER A 35 37.57 32.46 7.20
CA SER A 35 38.62 32.48 6.18
C SER A 35 38.32 31.53 5.03
N ALA A 36 38.08 32.08 3.88
CA ALA A 36 38.42 31.41 2.61
C ALA A 36 39.93 31.59 2.37
N PRO A 37 40.64 30.88 1.49
CA PRO A 37 40.18 30.61 0.13
C PRO A 37 40.62 29.29 -0.53
N ALA A 38 40.17 29.19 -1.74
CA ALA A 38 40.81 28.58 -2.90
C ALA A 38 40.49 27.11 -3.25
N ALA A 39 39.62 27.01 -4.21
CA ALA A 39 39.88 26.61 -5.58
C ALA A 39 40.21 25.14 -5.90
N SER A 40 39.51 24.72 -6.90
CA SER A 40 39.83 23.69 -7.91
C SER A 40 39.31 22.30 -7.63
N SER A 41 38.39 21.78 -8.32
CA SER A 41 38.30 21.37 -9.70
C SER A 41 37.01 20.58 -9.86
N ALA A 42 36.22 20.95 -10.79
CA ALA A 42 35.28 20.05 -11.41
C ALA A 42 36.06 19.03 -12.29
N PRO A 43 35.58 17.84 -12.39
CA PRO A 43 35.41 17.28 -13.72
C PRO A 43 33.96 16.87 -13.96
N GLU A 44 33.47 17.47 -14.99
CA GLU A 44 32.85 16.93 -16.16
C GLU A 44 31.77 15.86 -15.99
N ALA A 45 30.62 16.32 -16.38
CA ALA A 45 29.50 15.56 -16.84
C ALA A 45 29.91 14.41 -17.76
N SER A 46 29.65 13.20 -17.33
CA SER A 46 29.48 12.09 -18.25
C SER A 46 27.98 11.85 -18.39
N SER A 47 27.40 12.50 -19.35
CA SER A 47 26.10 12.18 -19.88
C SER A 47 26.23 10.88 -20.67
N SER A 48 25.85 9.77 -20.07
CA SER A 48 25.51 8.59 -20.85
C SER A 48 24.04 8.65 -21.19
N PRO A 49 23.68 8.53 -22.47
CA PRO A 49 22.27 8.42 -22.84
C PRO A 49 21.74 7.09 -22.33
N SER A 50 20.82 7.17 -21.39
CA SER A 50 19.99 6.02 -21.05
C SER A 50 19.17 5.68 -22.29
N THR A 51 19.57 4.62 -22.91
CA THR A 51 18.79 3.92 -23.93
C THR A 51 17.53 3.46 -23.23
N ASP A 52 16.40 4.06 -23.57
CA ASP A 52 15.08 3.51 -23.29
C ASP A 52 14.97 2.13 -23.91
N THR A 53 15.41 1.16 -23.18
CA THR A 53 14.99 -0.21 -23.43
C THR A 53 13.74 -0.41 -22.60
N LYS A 54 12.61 -0.16 -23.24
CA LYS A 54 11.30 -0.62 -22.79
C LYS A 54 11.38 -2.15 -22.70
N THR A 55 11.96 -2.62 -21.63
CA THR A 55 11.85 -4.00 -21.24
C THR A 55 10.55 -4.12 -20.51
N ASP A 56 9.57 -4.67 -21.19
CA ASP A 56 8.36 -5.23 -20.63
C ASP A 56 8.80 -6.43 -19.76
N ALA A 57 9.46 -6.13 -18.66
CA ALA A 57 9.79 -7.08 -17.63
C ALA A 57 8.55 -7.22 -16.75
N SER A 58 7.60 -8.02 -17.20
CA SER A 58 6.67 -8.70 -16.32
C SER A 58 7.51 -9.57 -15.39
N SER A 59 8.02 -8.94 -14.34
CA SER A 59 8.72 -9.65 -13.27
C SER A 59 7.67 -10.45 -12.54
N ASP A 60 7.71 -11.77 -12.70
CA ASP A 60 7.05 -12.74 -11.85
C ASP A 60 7.76 -12.71 -10.48
N SER A 61 7.58 -11.58 -9.75
CA SER A 61 8.21 -11.29 -8.46
C SER A 61 7.32 -11.81 -7.33
N GLY A 62 6.93 -13.08 -7.40
CA GLY A 62 6.13 -13.73 -6.39
C GLY A 62 6.38 -15.23 -6.38
N LYS A 63 6.00 -15.88 -5.31
CA LYS A 63 6.12 -17.34 -5.15
C LYS A 63 4.75 -17.98 -5.19
N SER A 64 4.56 -18.92 -6.11
CA SER A 64 3.37 -19.76 -6.16
C SER A 64 3.60 -21.08 -5.44
N ASP A 65 2.64 -21.50 -4.64
CA ASP A 65 2.63 -22.84 -4.05
C ASP A 65 1.67 -23.79 -4.80
N ALA A 66 1.75 -25.09 -4.48
CA ALA A 66 0.91 -26.11 -5.08
C ALA A 66 -0.58 -26.00 -4.67
N ALA A 67 -0.89 -25.19 -3.67
CA ALA A 67 -2.26 -24.95 -3.22
C ALA A 67 -2.95 -23.81 -3.98
N GLY A 68 -2.23 -23.14 -4.89
CA GLY A 68 -2.73 -22.01 -5.67
C GLY A 68 -2.66 -20.69 -4.90
N THR A 69 -1.76 -20.57 -3.95
CA THR A 69 -1.43 -19.31 -3.26
C THR A 69 -0.26 -18.65 -3.95
N PHE A 70 -0.38 -17.37 -4.21
CA PHE A 70 0.69 -16.54 -4.75
C PHE A 70 1.10 -15.49 -3.71
N THR A 71 2.36 -15.51 -3.31
CA THR A 71 2.89 -14.62 -2.27
C THR A 71 3.86 -13.62 -2.86
N ILE A 72 3.66 -12.34 -2.54
CA ILE A 72 4.49 -11.20 -2.97
C ILE A 72 5.15 -10.62 -1.73
N ASP A 73 6.45 -10.85 -1.58
CA ASP A 73 7.26 -10.37 -0.46
C ASP A 73 8.07 -9.11 -0.83
N GLU A 74 8.25 -8.86 -2.12
CA GLU A 74 9.01 -7.73 -2.65
C GLU A 74 8.23 -6.42 -2.54
N SER A 75 8.97 -5.31 -2.54
CA SER A 75 8.43 -3.95 -2.51
C SER A 75 8.89 -3.15 -3.72
N ASN A 76 8.13 -2.12 -4.09
CA ASN A 76 8.39 -1.24 -5.22
C ASN A 76 8.45 -1.99 -6.57
N THR A 77 7.57 -2.97 -6.74
CA THR A 77 7.53 -3.82 -7.93
C THR A 77 6.19 -3.73 -8.67
N HIS A 78 6.23 -4.08 -9.95
CA HIS A 78 5.04 -4.34 -10.73
C HIS A 78 4.93 -5.85 -10.91
N VAL A 79 3.85 -6.43 -10.43
CA VAL A 79 3.67 -7.88 -10.36
C VAL A 79 2.41 -8.28 -11.09
N LYS A 80 2.49 -9.31 -11.93
CA LYS A 80 1.34 -9.94 -12.53
C LYS A 80 1.04 -11.26 -11.83
N ILE A 81 -0.17 -11.39 -11.29
CA ILE A 81 -0.64 -12.62 -10.65
C ILE A 81 -0.82 -13.70 -11.73
N PRO A 82 -0.26 -14.89 -11.57
CA PRO A 82 -0.46 -16.00 -12.50
C PRO A 82 -1.92 -16.41 -12.61
N ALA A 83 -2.35 -16.78 -13.82
CA ALA A 83 -3.69 -17.28 -14.03
C ALA A 83 -3.95 -18.56 -13.22
N GLY A 84 -5.15 -18.67 -12.64
CA GLY A 84 -5.54 -19.81 -11.81
C GLY A 84 -5.12 -19.69 -10.34
N THR A 85 -4.50 -18.59 -9.94
CA THR A 85 -4.24 -18.29 -8.53
C THR A 85 -5.57 -18.13 -7.78
N LYS A 86 -5.68 -18.78 -6.64
CA LYS A 86 -6.87 -18.70 -5.79
C LYS A 86 -6.70 -17.70 -4.66
N THR A 87 -5.55 -17.69 -4.04
CA THR A 87 -5.23 -16.84 -2.90
C THR A 87 -3.99 -16.01 -3.19
N VAL A 88 -4.05 -14.72 -2.88
CA VAL A 88 -2.91 -13.80 -3.02
C VAL A 88 -2.57 -13.24 -1.65
N VAL A 89 -1.30 -13.31 -1.28
CA VAL A 89 -0.76 -12.72 -0.04
C VAL A 89 0.29 -11.69 -0.41
N ILE A 90 0.10 -10.46 0.04
CA ILE A 90 0.98 -9.33 -0.28
C ILE A 90 1.60 -8.83 1.02
N ASN A 91 2.88 -9.13 1.22
CA ASN A 91 3.65 -8.68 2.38
C ASN A 91 4.48 -7.43 2.06
N GLY A 92 4.85 -7.24 0.80
CA GLY A 92 5.61 -6.08 0.32
C GLY A 92 4.80 -4.79 0.30
N SER A 93 5.48 -3.67 0.08
CA SER A 93 4.89 -2.34 0.04
C SER A 93 5.21 -1.61 -1.27
N ASN A 94 4.37 -0.62 -1.62
CA ASN A 94 4.51 0.16 -2.85
C ASN A 94 4.51 -0.70 -4.13
N ASN A 95 3.66 -1.70 -4.18
CA ASN A 95 3.54 -2.55 -5.37
C ASN A 95 2.34 -2.15 -6.22
N HIS A 96 2.49 -2.31 -7.53
CA HIS A 96 1.41 -2.30 -8.49
C HIS A 96 1.18 -3.73 -8.97
N ILE A 97 -0.03 -4.24 -8.72
CA ILE A 97 -0.33 -5.67 -8.88
C ILE A 97 -1.53 -5.81 -9.79
N GLU A 98 -1.40 -6.63 -10.82
CA GLU A 98 -2.47 -6.94 -11.76
C GLU A 98 -2.77 -8.43 -11.77
N GLY A 99 -4.05 -8.78 -11.91
CA GLY A 99 -4.44 -10.17 -11.93
C GLY A 99 -5.80 -10.45 -12.55
N GLU A 100 -6.03 -11.72 -12.76
CA GLU A 100 -7.31 -12.25 -13.22
C GLU A 100 -8.28 -12.44 -12.03
N ALA A 101 -9.16 -13.43 -12.11
CA ALA A 101 -10.07 -13.78 -11.04
C ALA A 101 -9.34 -14.49 -9.89
N VAL A 102 -9.50 -13.97 -8.68
CA VAL A 102 -8.95 -14.56 -7.45
C VAL A 102 -10.07 -14.76 -6.41
N SER A 103 -9.91 -15.72 -5.51
CA SER A 103 -10.90 -15.93 -4.45
C SER A 103 -10.63 -15.07 -3.24
N GLU A 104 -9.39 -14.95 -2.84
CA GLU A 104 -9.01 -14.21 -1.63
C GLU A 104 -7.73 -13.40 -1.82
N ILE A 105 -7.75 -12.17 -1.33
CA ILE A 105 -6.58 -11.29 -1.27
C ILE A 105 -6.34 -10.90 0.20
N THR A 106 -5.14 -11.11 0.68
CA THR A 106 -4.68 -10.65 1.99
C THR A 106 -3.52 -9.66 1.80
N VAL A 107 -3.68 -8.43 2.28
CA VAL A 107 -2.68 -7.37 2.14
C VAL A 107 -2.13 -7.02 3.51
N ASN A 108 -0.89 -7.42 3.77
CA ASN A 108 -0.17 -7.13 5.01
C ASN A 108 0.72 -5.89 4.87
N GLY A 109 1.21 -5.61 3.66
CA GLY A 109 2.02 -4.44 3.35
C GLY A 109 1.21 -3.17 3.18
N SER A 110 1.87 -2.06 2.90
CA SER A 110 1.25 -0.74 2.77
C SER A 110 1.47 -0.13 1.39
N ALA A 111 0.60 0.80 1.02
CA ALA A 111 0.70 1.56 -0.23
C ALA A 111 0.69 0.67 -1.49
N ASN A 112 -0.09 -0.41 -1.50
CA ASN A 112 -0.22 -1.28 -2.67
C ASN A 112 -1.46 -0.90 -3.49
N ALA A 113 -1.31 -0.89 -4.80
CA ALA A 113 -2.39 -0.76 -5.77
C ALA A 113 -2.60 -2.11 -6.47
N ILE A 114 -3.77 -2.68 -6.30
CA ILE A 114 -4.11 -4.01 -6.80
C ILE A 114 -5.31 -3.87 -7.76
N ALA A 115 -5.15 -4.33 -8.99
CA ALA A 115 -6.21 -4.42 -9.99
C ALA A 115 -6.45 -5.88 -10.36
N VAL A 116 -7.65 -6.37 -10.15
CA VAL A 116 -8.03 -7.75 -10.47
C VAL A 116 -9.35 -7.79 -11.20
N LYS A 117 -9.53 -8.80 -12.02
CA LYS A 117 -10.78 -8.97 -12.74
C LYS A 117 -11.96 -9.24 -11.80
N SER A 118 -11.78 -10.11 -10.84
CA SER A 118 -12.77 -10.36 -9.79
C SER A 118 -12.12 -10.87 -8.50
N VAL A 119 -12.75 -10.60 -7.37
CA VAL A 119 -12.31 -11.08 -6.05
C VAL A 119 -13.52 -11.34 -5.16
N GLN A 120 -13.46 -12.38 -4.33
CA GLN A 120 -14.57 -12.74 -3.43
C GLN A 120 -14.37 -12.21 -2.01
N LYS A 121 -13.14 -12.16 -1.53
CA LYS A 121 -12.80 -11.69 -0.18
C LYS A 121 -11.49 -10.91 -0.18
N VAL A 122 -11.47 -9.81 0.56
CA VAL A 122 -10.29 -8.98 0.75
C VAL A 122 -10.07 -8.72 2.23
N SER A 123 -8.84 -8.86 2.71
CA SER A 123 -8.45 -8.57 4.08
C SER A 123 -7.22 -7.66 4.10
N PHE A 124 -7.17 -6.72 5.05
CA PHE A 124 -6.06 -5.78 5.20
C PHE A 124 -5.52 -5.81 6.64
N THR A 125 -4.20 -5.84 6.77
CA THR A 125 -3.50 -5.53 8.02
C THR A 125 -2.59 -4.32 7.86
N GLY A 126 -2.18 -4.01 6.64
CA GLY A 126 -1.45 -2.79 6.28
C GLY A 126 -2.36 -1.61 5.94
N SER A 127 -1.77 -0.47 5.62
CA SER A 127 -2.47 0.79 5.40
C SER A 127 -2.25 1.36 3.99
N ASN A 128 -3.16 2.25 3.57
CA ASN A 128 -3.09 2.94 2.28
C ASN A 128 -3.10 2.00 1.07
N ASN A 129 -3.85 0.92 1.13
CA ASN A 129 -3.97 -0.04 0.04
C ASN A 129 -5.27 0.20 -0.74
N SER A 130 -5.21 0.00 -2.05
CA SER A 130 -6.36 0.08 -2.95
C SER A 130 -6.51 -1.22 -3.72
N VAL A 131 -7.70 -1.81 -3.66
CA VAL A 131 -8.08 -2.97 -4.48
C VAL A 131 -9.19 -2.55 -5.42
N GLN A 132 -8.94 -2.66 -6.71
CA GLN A 132 -9.93 -2.44 -7.77
C GLN A 132 -10.33 -3.77 -8.38
N TYR A 133 -11.62 -3.94 -8.66
CA TYR A 133 -12.14 -5.14 -9.34
C TYR A 133 -13.12 -4.73 -10.44
N GLU A 134 -13.11 -5.44 -11.56
CA GLU A 134 -13.91 -5.12 -12.74
C GLU A 134 -15.27 -5.83 -12.72
N GLU A 135 -15.29 -7.09 -12.33
CA GLU A 135 -16.45 -7.96 -12.47
C GLU A 135 -16.89 -8.57 -11.12
N GLY A 136 -18.11 -9.02 -11.08
CA GLY A 136 -18.67 -9.75 -9.94
C GLY A 136 -19.37 -8.87 -8.92
N ASN A 137 -19.70 -9.48 -7.79
CA ASN A 137 -20.28 -8.78 -6.64
C ASN A 137 -19.20 -8.12 -5.82
N ALA A 138 -19.58 -7.13 -5.02
CA ALA A 138 -18.68 -6.54 -4.05
C ALA A 138 -18.06 -7.64 -3.16
N PRO A 139 -16.73 -7.67 -3.02
CA PRO A 139 -16.09 -8.68 -2.20
C PRO A 139 -16.45 -8.51 -0.72
N GLN A 140 -16.42 -9.60 0.00
CA GLN A 140 -16.52 -9.55 1.45
C GLN A 140 -15.24 -8.91 2.00
N THR A 141 -15.40 -7.89 2.81
CA THR A 141 -14.28 -7.34 3.58
C THR A 141 -14.08 -8.23 4.81
N GLY A 142 -12.92 -8.88 4.88
CA GLY A 142 -12.49 -9.64 6.04
C GLY A 142 -11.97 -8.74 7.15
N ALA A 143 -10.87 -9.13 7.81
CA ALA A 143 -10.22 -8.26 8.78
C ALA A 143 -9.66 -7.01 8.09
N ASP A 144 -9.94 -5.83 8.63
CA ASP A 144 -9.30 -4.57 8.26
C ASP A 144 -8.79 -3.92 9.54
N SER A 145 -7.50 -4.16 9.81
CA SER A 145 -6.80 -3.61 10.99
C SER A 145 -5.97 -2.38 10.62
N GLY A 146 -5.89 -2.07 9.33
CA GLY A 146 -5.14 -0.93 8.81
C GLY A 146 -5.98 0.35 8.72
N ALA A 147 -5.41 1.37 8.11
CA ALA A 147 -6.06 2.63 7.85
C ALA A 147 -6.00 3.01 6.36
N ASN A 148 -7.02 3.73 5.88
CA ASN A 148 -7.08 4.23 4.51
C ASN A 148 -7.02 3.12 3.44
N ASN A 149 -7.61 1.97 3.71
CA ASN A 149 -7.76 0.91 2.72
C ASN A 149 -9.07 1.10 1.96
N ALA A 150 -9.06 0.83 0.68
CA ALA A 150 -10.22 0.96 -0.18
C ALA A 150 -10.42 -0.28 -1.07
N VAL A 151 -11.68 -0.65 -1.27
CA VAL A 151 -12.08 -1.65 -2.26
C VAL A 151 -13.12 -1.00 -3.16
N THR A 152 -12.82 -0.89 -4.44
CA THR A 152 -13.66 -0.18 -5.41
C THR A 152 -13.93 -1.04 -6.63
N LYS A 153 -15.10 -0.87 -7.21
CA LYS A 153 -15.41 -1.43 -8.53
C LYS A 153 -15.03 -0.43 -9.60
N ASP A 154 -14.34 -0.93 -10.64
CA ASP A 154 -14.04 -0.14 -11.82
C ASP A 154 -15.22 -0.16 -12.81
#